data_40cad5ba8c12825766b9f342bb8ac9df
#
_entry.id   40cad5ba8c12825766b9f342bb8ac9df
#
_cell.length_a   1.000
_cell.length_b   1.000
_cell.length_c   1.000
_cell.angle_alpha   90.00
_cell.angle_beta   90.00
_cell.angle_gamma   90.00
#
_symmetry.space_group_name_H-M   'P 1'
#
loop_
_entity.id
_entity.type
_entity.pdbx_description
1 polymer ?
#
loop_
_entity_poly.entity_id
_entity_poly.type
_entity_poly.pdbx_seq_one_letter_code
_entity_poly.pdbx_strand_id
1 'polypeptide(L)'
;SKIEAGAIDLTMGWVDVPQLCREVIATFSHKKRDDAVELRFDESSPQIVINADKNRIIQVLSNFLTNALKFTTKGSITLSYTLEDESLVRFCVTDTGKGIPDEQQHEIFNRFIKLDSFVQGAGLGLSICQSLVKRMGGEIGVESREGEGSCFWFTHPYVSGTFL
;
A
#
# COMPACT_ATOMS: atom_id res chain seq x y z
N SER A 1 -21.00 6.30 -5.54
CA SER A 1 -20.00 5.55 -4.82
C SER A 1 -19.91 5.99 -3.40
N LYS A 2 -19.69 5.05 -2.51
CA LYS A 2 -19.57 5.34 -1.09
C LYS A 2 -18.19 5.87 -0.70
N ILE A 3 -17.27 5.96 -1.64
CA ILE A 3 -15.91 6.41 -1.37
C ILE A 3 -15.75 7.86 -1.82
N GLU A 4 -16.63 8.69 -1.36
CA GLU A 4 -16.51 10.12 -1.54
C GLU A 4 -16.25 10.76 -0.20
N ALA A 5 -15.74 11.99 -0.22
CA ALA A 5 -15.36 12.66 1.01
C ALA A 5 -16.54 12.65 2.00
N GLY A 6 -16.28 12.17 3.19
CA GLY A 6 -17.28 12.13 4.24
C GLY A 6 -18.23 10.95 4.20
N ALA A 7 -18.18 10.12 3.15
CA ALA A 7 -19.10 8.98 3.01
C ALA A 7 -18.50 7.65 3.47
N ILE A 8 -17.26 7.63 3.92
CA ILE A 8 -16.56 6.41 4.31
C ILE A 8 -16.78 6.16 5.80
N ASP A 9 -17.43 5.05 6.12
CA ASP A 9 -17.55 4.61 7.50
C ASP A 9 -16.44 3.62 7.82
N LEU A 10 -15.77 3.83 8.94
CA LEU A 10 -14.69 2.95 9.39
C LEU A 10 -15.20 2.06 10.51
N THR A 11 -14.82 0.78 10.44
CA THR A 11 -15.10 -0.20 11.49
C THR A 11 -13.79 -0.47 12.21
N MET A 12 -13.57 0.22 13.31
CA MET A 12 -12.30 0.17 14.05
C MET A 12 -12.22 -1.08 14.92
N GLY A 13 -11.00 -1.57 15.07
CA GLY A 13 -10.71 -2.71 15.94
C GLY A 13 -9.22 -2.87 16.10
N TRP A 14 -8.80 -3.74 16.99
CA TRP A 14 -7.38 -4.00 17.21
C TRP A 14 -6.86 -4.93 16.12
N VAL A 15 -5.78 -4.55 15.51
CA VAL A 15 -5.17 -5.25 14.37
C VAL A 15 -3.75 -5.64 14.70
N ASP A 16 -3.46 -6.93 14.65
CA ASP A 16 -2.10 -7.47 14.71
C ASP A 16 -1.48 -7.22 13.34
N VAL A 17 -0.58 -6.25 13.24
CA VAL A 17 -0.11 -5.77 11.94
C VAL A 17 0.75 -6.81 11.21
N PRO A 18 1.72 -7.49 11.87
CA PRO A 18 2.46 -8.55 11.16
C PRO A 18 1.55 -9.65 10.62
N GLN A 19 0.58 -10.05 11.41
CA GLN A 19 -0.37 -11.08 10.99
C GLN A 19 -1.15 -10.66 9.74
N LEU A 20 -1.65 -9.41 9.75
CA LEU A 20 -2.36 -8.87 8.60
C LEU A 20 -1.48 -8.89 7.35
N CYS A 21 -0.23 -8.46 7.50
CA CYS A 21 0.70 -8.41 6.36
C CYS A 21 1.00 -9.80 5.81
N ARG A 22 1.20 -10.78 6.69
CA ARG A 22 1.43 -12.16 6.25
C ARG A 22 0.23 -12.71 5.50
N GLU A 23 -0.98 -12.43 5.97
CA GLU A 23 -2.20 -12.88 5.32
C GLU A 23 -2.35 -12.25 3.92
N VAL A 24 -2.06 -10.96 3.80
CA VAL A 24 -2.14 -10.27 2.51
C VAL A 24 -1.13 -10.86 1.53
N ILE A 25 0.10 -11.07 1.96
CA ILE A 25 1.14 -11.64 1.11
C ILE A 25 0.76 -13.07 0.69
N ALA A 26 0.24 -13.87 1.60
CA ALA A 26 -0.20 -15.23 1.27
C ALA A 26 -1.28 -15.21 0.18
N THR A 27 -2.25 -14.30 0.31
CA THR A 27 -3.32 -14.17 -0.67
C THR A 27 -2.77 -13.83 -2.05
N PHE A 28 -1.84 -12.87 -2.12
CA PHE A 28 -1.28 -12.46 -3.40
C PHE A 28 -0.29 -13.45 -3.96
N SER A 29 0.36 -14.24 -3.13
CA SER A 29 1.25 -15.29 -3.60
C SER A 29 0.50 -16.36 -4.37
N HIS A 30 -0.74 -16.62 -4.00
CA HIS A 30 -1.59 -17.55 -4.76
C HIS A 30 -2.06 -16.96 -6.09
N LYS A 31 -2.10 -15.64 -6.19
CA LYS A 31 -2.57 -14.97 -7.40
C LYS A 31 -1.49 -14.70 -8.43
N LYS A 32 -0.22 -14.63 -7.99
CA LYS A 32 0.83 -14.34 -8.94
C LYS A 32 1.07 -15.56 -9.83
N ARG A 33 1.30 -15.28 -11.11
CA ARG A 33 1.43 -16.32 -12.12
C ARG A 33 2.87 -16.55 -12.57
N ASP A 34 3.78 -15.70 -12.12
CA ASP A 34 5.15 -15.69 -12.61
C ASP A 34 6.12 -15.86 -11.45
N ASP A 35 6.87 -16.95 -11.47
CA ASP A 35 7.87 -17.22 -10.46
C ASP A 35 9.09 -16.30 -10.59
N ALA A 36 9.18 -15.52 -11.67
CA ALA A 36 10.25 -14.54 -11.81
C ALA A 36 10.10 -13.36 -10.85
N VAL A 37 8.94 -13.22 -10.22
CA VAL A 37 8.71 -12.17 -9.23
C VAL A 37 8.55 -12.80 -7.85
N GLU A 38 9.44 -12.44 -6.94
CA GLU A 38 9.37 -12.86 -5.56
C GLU A 38 8.47 -11.88 -4.79
N LEU A 39 7.53 -12.40 -4.04
CA LEU A 39 6.61 -11.60 -3.24
C LEU A 39 6.80 -11.98 -1.78
N ARG A 40 7.13 -10.99 -0.93
CA ARG A 40 7.47 -11.29 0.46
C ARG A 40 7.04 -10.18 1.42
N PHE A 41 6.86 -10.58 2.68
CA PHE A 41 6.72 -9.65 3.80
C PHE A 41 8.07 -9.58 4.53
N ASP A 42 8.52 -8.38 4.85
CA ASP A 42 9.77 -8.19 5.60
C ASP A 42 9.52 -8.48 7.08
N GLU A 43 9.97 -9.66 7.53
CA GLU A 43 9.74 -10.11 8.90
C GLU A 43 10.53 -9.30 9.95
N SER A 44 11.43 -8.41 9.51
CA SER A 44 12.09 -7.50 10.46
C SER A 44 11.24 -6.31 10.84
N SER A 45 10.06 -6.16 10.23
CA SER A 45 9.11 -5.12 10.62
C SER A 45 8.66 -5.32 12.05
N PRO A 46 8.47 -4.25 12.83
CA PRO A 46 8.22 -4.38 14.28
C PRO A 46 6.89 -5.05 14.59
N GLN A 47 6.84 -5.76 15.72
CA GLN A 47 5.63 -6.37 16.22
C GLN A 47 4.77 -5.29 16.86
N ILE A 48 3.67 -4.90 16.21
CA ILE A 48 2.77 -3.87 16.73
C ILE A 48 1.31 -4.27 16.54
N VAL A 49 0.47 -3.68 17.37
CA VAL A 49 -0.98 -3.78 17.30
C VAL A 49 -1.51 -2.36 17.20
N ILE A 50 -2.42 -2.10 16.26
CA ILE A 50 -2.98 -0.78 16.08
C ILE A 50 -4.50 -0.84 16.10
N ASN A 51 -5.13 0.29 16.45
CA ASN A 51 -6.57 0.41 16.35
C ASN A 51 -6.90 0.95 14.97
N ALA A 52 -7.49 0.13 14.13
CA ALA A 52 -7.66 0.46 12.72
C ALA A 52 -8.83 -0.30 12.11
N ASP A 53 -9.24 0.10 10.92
CA ASP A 53 -10.17 -0.67 10.11
C ASP A 53 -9.36 -1.66 9.27
N LYS A 54 -9.32 -2.91 9.70
CA LYS A 54 -8.53 -3.96 9.07
C LYS A 54 -8.81 -4.09 7.58
N ASN A 55 -10.08 -4.09 7.21
CA ASN A 55 -10.45 -4.31 5.80
C ASN A 55 -10.03 -3.15 4.90
N ARG A 56 -10.04 -1.94 5.44
CA ARG A 56 -9.60 -0.78 4.66
C ARG A 56 -8.09 -0.78 4.46
N ILE A 57 -7.34 -1.18 5.48
CA ILE A 57 -5.88 -1.35 5.32
C ILE A 57 -5.59 -2.41 4.27
N ILE A 58 -6.28 -3.54 4.34
CA ILE A 58 -6.12 -4.61 3.35
C ILE A 58 -6.42 -4.08 1.96
N GLN A 59 -7.45 -3.26 1.82
CA GLN A 59 -7.83 -2.69 0.53
C GLN A 59 -6.70 -1.82 -0.07
N VAL A 60 -6.10 -0.96 0.76
CA VAL A 60 -4.99 -0.12 0.30
C VAL A 60 -3.78 -0.98 -0.09
N LEU A 61 -3.38 -1.90 0.78
CA LEU A 61 -2.24 -2.77 0.52
C LEU A 61 -2.48 -3.64 -0.72
N SER A 62 -3.69 -4.14 -0.89
CA SER A 62 -4.04 -4.95 -2.06
C SER A 62 -3.91 -4.15 -3.35
N ASN A 63 -4.32 -2.89 -3.31
CA ASN A 63 -4.18 -2.01 -4.47
C ASN A 63 -2.71 -1.77 -4.81
N PHE A 64 -1.89 -1.51 -3.80
CA PHE A 64 -0.46 -1.32 -4.00
C PHE A 64 0.19 -2.59 -4.58
N LEU A 65 -0.19 -3.77 -4.07
CA LEU A 65 0.37 -5.03 -4.54
C LEU A 65 -0.07 -5.33 -5.98
N THR A 66 -1.32 -5.04 -6.30
CA THR A 66 -1.83 -5.21 -7.67
C THR A 66 -1.01 -4.36 -8.64
N ASN A 67 -0.76 -3.09 -8.28
CA ASN A 67 0.04 -2.22 -9.11
C ASN A 67 1.47 -2.72 -9.22
N ALA A 68 2.07 -3.14 -8.11
CA ALA A 68 3.43 -3.63 -8.12
C ALA A 68 3.58 -4.86 -9.03
N LEU A 69 2.61 -5.76 -8.99
CA LEU A 69 2.63 -6.94 -9.87
C LEU A 69 2.50 -6.57 -11.35
N LYS A 70 1.78 -5.49 -11.66
CA LYS A 70 1.69 -5.03 -13.04
C LYS A 70 2.97 -4.37 -13.53
N PHE A 71 3.67 -3.66 -12.65
CA PHE A 71 4.90 -2.96 -13.01
C PHE A 71 6.15 -3.82 -12.99
N THR A 72 6.11 -4.96 -12.29
CA THR A 72 7.29 -5.77 -12.06
C THR A 72 7.17 -7.07 -12.83
N THR A 73 8.04 -7.25 -13.83
CA THR A 73 8.06 -8.48 -14.63
C THR A 73 9.10 -9.46 -14.11
N LYS A 74 10.09 -8.98 -13.37
CA LYS A 74 11.16 -9.78 -12.81
C LYS A 74 11.72 -9.05 -11.62
N GLY A 75 12.07 -9.78 -10.57
CA GLY A 75 12.65 -9.20 -9.37
C GLY A 75 11.82 -9.48 -8.13
N SER A 76 11.55 -8.45 -7.34
CA SER A 76 10.89 -8.65 -6.06
C SER A 76 9.91 -7.54 -5.72
N ILE A 77 8.94 -7.91 -4.90
CA ILE A 77 7.98 -6.99 -4.29
C ILE A 77 7.98 -7.31 -2.80
N THR A 78 8.23 -6.29 -1.98
CA THR A 78 8.35 -6.45 -0.55
C THR A 78 7.34 -5.56 0.18
N LEU A 79 6.52 -6.15 1.04
CA LEU A 79 5.65 -5.43 1.96
C LEU A 79 6.39 -5.28 3.29
N SER A 80 6.46 -4.06 3.80
CA SER A 80 7.10 -3.78 5.07
C SER A 80 6.40 -2.61 5.75
N TYR A 81 6.75 -2.35 6.99
CA TYR A 81 6.35 -1.12 7.66
C TYR A 81 7.39 -0.73 8.70
N THR A 82 7.42 0.55 9.01
CA THR A 82 8.32 1.11 10.00
C THR A 82 7.52 2.05 10.90
N LEU A 83 8.05 2.28 12.09
CA LEU A 83 7.51 3.31 12.98
C LEU A 83 8.22 4.61 12.64
N GLU A 84 7.44 5.61 12.20
CA GLU A 84 8.03 6.86 11.74
C GLU A 84 8.34 7.80 12.89
N ASP A 85 7.66 7.66 13.99
CA ASP A 85 7.93 8.27 15.26
C ASP A 85 7.05 7.51 16.26
N GLU A 86 6.69 8.10 17.38
CA GLU A 86 5.84 7.40 18.35
C GLU A 86 4.35 7.45 17.98
N SER A 87 4.00 8.10 16.89
CA SER A 87 2.60 8.35 16.55
C SER A 87 2.17 7.83 15.19
N LEU A 88 3.10 7.37 14.35
CA LEU A 88 2.77 6.93 13.00
C LEU A 88 3.46 5.63 12.64
N VAL A 89 2.73 4.76 11.96
CA VAL A 89 3.31 3.62 11.26
C VAL A 89 3.26 3.92 9.77
N ARG A 90 4.33 3.64 9.05
CA ARG A 90 4.40 3.81 7.60
C ARG A 90 4.48 2.44 6.95
N PHE A 91 3.47 2.11 6.17
CA PHE A 91 3.43 0.90 5.33
C PHE A 91 4.06 1.18 3.98
N CYS A 92 4.84 0.24 3.48
CA CYS A 92 5.52 0.37 2.20
C CYS A 92 5.36 -0.90 1.38
N VAL A 93 5.07 -0.74 0.09
CA VAL A 93 5.17 -1.82 -0.90
C VAL A 93 6.23 -1.39 -1.89
N THR A 94 7.36 -2.07 -1.86
CA THR A 94 8.53 -1.72 -2.66
C THR A 94 8.72 -2.76 -3.76
N ASP A 95 8.78 -2.30 -5.00
CA ASP A 95 9.03 -3.18 -6.14
C ASP A 95 10.31 -2.79 -6.88
N THR A 96 10.85 -3.75 -7.62
CA THR A 96 12.04 -3.54 -8.44
C THR A 96 11.64 -3.43 -9.91
N GLY A 97 10.46 -2.94 -10.20
CA GLY A 97 9.94 -2.83 -11.55
C GLY A 97 10.48 -1.63 -12.32
N LYS A 98 9.71 -1.19 -13.29
CA LYS A 98 10.18 -0.17 -14.21
C LYS A 98 10.15 1.26 -13.66
N GLY A 99 9.52 1.45 -12.51
CA GLY A 99 9.41 2.79 -11.93
C GLY A 99 8.41 3.67 -12.66
N ILE A 100 8.29 4.91 -12.19
CA ILE A 100 7.34 5.88 -12.70
C ILE A 100 8.12 7.16 -13.04
N PRO A 101 7.96 7.70 -14.24
CA PRO A 101 8.61 8.97 -14.60
C PRO A 101 8.22 10.10 -13.66
N ASP A 102 9.17 10.99 -13.38
CA ASP A 102 8.96 12.08 -12.44
C ASP A 102 7.72 12.92 -12.76
N GLU A 103 7.49 13.18 -14.02
CA GLU A 103 6.38 14.04 -14.45
C GLU A 103 5.02 13.39 -14.19
N GLN A 104 4.97 12.09 -13.94
CA GLN A 104 3.72 11.39 -13.64
C GLN A 104 3.49 11.19 -12.14
N GLN A 105 4.54 11.29 -11.34
CA GLN A 105 4.45 10.93 -9.91
C GLN A 105 3.51 11.84 -9.12
N HIS A 106 3.42 13.12 -9.49
CA HIS A 106 2.56 14.06 -8.79
C HIS A 106 1.08 13.83 -9.06
N GLU A 107 0.75 13.12 -10.13
CA GLU A 107 -0.62 13.03 -10.61
C GLU A 107 -1.22 11.63 -10.52
N ILE A 108 -0.43 10.62 -10.11
CA ILE A 108 -0.91 9.23 -10.15
C ILE A 108 -2.07 8.95 -9.21
N PHE A 109 -2.28 9.81 -8.22
CA PHE A 109 -3.42 9.68 -7.30
C PHE A 109 -4.65 10.42 -7.79
N ASN A 110 -4.53 11.15 -8.90
CA ASN A 110 -5.65 11.86 -9.48
C ASN A 110 -6.59 10.86 -10.15
N ARG A 111 -7.89 11.01 -9.88
CA ARG A 111 -8.93 10.09 -10.39
C ARG A 111 -8.90 9.95 -11.90
N PHE A 112 -8.56 11.00 -12.61
CA PHE A 112 -8.64 11.02 -14.06
C PHE A 112 -7.31 10.72 -14.76
N ILE A 113 -6.24 10.51 -14.01
CA ILE A 113 -4.94 10.18 -14.57
C ILE A 113 -4.81 8.67 -14.62
N LYS A 114 -4.54 8.15 -15.78
CA LYS A 114 -4.14 6.75 -15.94
C LYS A 114 -2.64 6.73 -15.97
N LEU A 115 -2.04 5.76 -15.28
CA LEU A 115 -0.60 5.55 -15.36
C LEU A 115 -0.31 5.06 -16.76
N ASP A 116 -0.85 5.80 -17.65
CA ASP A 116 -0.75 5.69 -19.03
C ASP A 116 -1.14 4.39 -19.55
N SER A 117 -0.67 4.20 -20.64
CA SER A 117 -0.81 2.96 -21.32
C SER A 117 -0.15 1.78 -20.61
N PHE A 118 0.58 2.01 -19.50
CA PHE A 118 1.20 0.90 -18.83
C PHE A 118 0.24 0.13 -17.95
N VAL A 119 -0.63 0.84 -17.23
CA VAL A 119 -1.45 0.20 -16.20
C VAL A 119 -2.86 0.76 -16.25
N GLN A 120 -3.73 0.06 -16.94
CA GLN A 120 -5.13 0.46 -17.01
C GLN A 120 -5.79 0.33 -15.66
N GLY A 121 -6.50 1.37 -15.25
CA GLY A 121 -7.28 1.36 -14.03
C GLY A 121 -6.53 1.69 -12.76
N ALA A 122 -5.20 1.73 -12.81
CA ALA A 122 -4.40 2.01 -11.61
C ALA A 122 -4.68 3.40 -11.07
N GLY A 123 -4.93 4.37 -11.92
CA GLY A 123 -5.23 5.73 -11.48
C GLY A 123 -6.46 5.80 -10.60
N LEU A 124 -7.53 5.08 -10.95
CA LEU A 124 -8.74 5.04 -10.13
C LEU A 124 -8.48 4.36 -8.80
N GLY A 125 -7.77 3.24 -8.82
CA GLY A 125 -7.43 2.51 -7.60
C GLY A 125 -6.66 3.38 -6.62
N LEU A 126 -5.71 4.15 -7.13
CA LEU A 126 -4.88 5.01 -6.27
C LEU A 126 -5.68 6.18 -5.72
N SER A 127 -6.61 6.75 -6.47
CA SER A 127 -7.44 7.84 -5.95
C SER A 127 -8.37 7.35 -4.85
N ILE A 128 -8.87 6.13 -4.94
CA ILE A 128 -9.64 5.52 -3.88
C ILE A 128 -8.77 5.31 -2.64
N CYS A 129 -7.55 4.82 -2.82
CA CYS A 129 -6.60 4.66 -1.71
C CYS A 129 -6.33 5.99 -1.02
N GLN A 130 -6.16 7.06 -1.79
CA GLN A 130 -5.95 8.38 -1.21
C GLN A 130 -7.11 8.79 -0.32
N SER A 131 -8.33 8.58 -0.78
CA SER A 131 -9.52 8.89 0.02
C SER A 131 -9.60 8.06 1.29
N LEU A 132 -9.31 6.76 1.19
CA LEU A 132 -9.31 5.86 2.34
C LEU A 132 -8.25 6.24 3.36
N VAL A 133 -7.03 6.46 2.91
CA VAL A 133 -5.91 6.81 3.79
C VAL A 133 -6.18 8.13 4.50
N LYS A 134 -6.69 9.11 3.77
CA LYS A 134 -7.03 10.40 4.36
C LYS A 134 -8.12 10.25 5.42
N ARG A 135 -9.14 9.45 5.14
CA ARG A 135 -10.21 9.19 6.12
C ARG A 135 -9.67 8.49 7.37
N MET A 136 -8.64 7.64 7.22
CA MET A 136 -8.02 6.95 8.35
C MET A 136 -7.02 7.82 9.12
N GLY A 137 -6.79 9.05 8.67
CA GLY A 137 -5.92 9.98 9.39
C GLY A 137 -4.46 9.94 8.95
N GLY A 138 -4.15 9.36 7.80
CA GLY A 138 -2.79 9.25 7.31
C GLY A 138 -2.53 10.01 6.04
N GLU A 139 -1.36 9.79 5.49
CA GLU A 139 -0.92 10.34 4.21
C GLU A 139 -0.50 9.20 3.30
N ILE A 140 -0.54 9.45 1.99
CA ILE A 140 -0.18 8.47 0.98
C ILE A 140 0.77 9.11 -0.02
N GLY A 141 1.69 8.31 -0.56
CA GLY A 141 2.62 8.82 -1.54
C GLY A 141 3.34 7.72 -2.28
N VAL A 142 4.25 8.15 -3.13
CA VAL A 142 5.11 7.26 -3.91
C VAL A 142 6.50 7.85 -3.99
N GLU A 143 7.49 6.98 -3.92
CA GLU A 143 8.88 7.31 -4.24
C GLU A 143 9.27 6.36 -5.36
N SER A 144 9.73 6.91 -6.47
CA SER A 144 10.03 6.07 -7.62
C SER A 144 11.12 6.71 -8.47
N ARG A 145 11.89 5.81 -9.14
CA ARG A 145 12.83 6.22 -10.18
C ARG A 145 12.59 5.35 -11.39
N GLU A 146 12.42 5.98 -12.51
CA GLU A 146 12.24 5.28 -13.77
C GLU A 146 13.40 4.33 -13.98
N GLY A 147 13.10 3.05 -14.26
CA GLY A 147 14.11 2.02 -14.45
C GLY A 147 14.60 1.33 -13.20
N GLU A 148 14.25 1.82 -12.01
CA GLU A 148 14.77 1.27 -10.75
C GLU A 148 13.71 0.73 -9.81
N GLY A 149 12.44 1.06 -10.05
CA GLY A 149 11.34 0.57 -9.22
C GLY A 149 10.63 1.66 -8.47
N SER A 150 9.69 1.24 -7.63
CA SER A 150 8.82 2.15 -6.91
C SER A 150 8.61 1.70 -5.48
N CYS A 151 8.32 2.66 -4.61
CA CYS A 151 7.86 2.40 -3.26
C CYS A 151 6.57 3.17 -3.07
N PHE A 152 5.46 2.47 -2.96
CA PHE A 152 4.18 3.07 -2.60
C PHE A 152 4.04 2.95 -1.09
N TRP A 153 3.66 4.03 -0.45
CA TRP A 153 3.59 4.06 1.01
C TRP A 153 2.34 4.80 1.49
N PHE A 154 1.92 4.46 2.69
CA PHE A 154 0.93 5.27 3.40
C PHE A 154 1.22 5.20 4.89
N THR A 155 0.78 6.22 5.62
CA THR A 155 0.92 6.27 7.07
C THR A 155 -0.44 6.04 7.73
N HIS A 156 -0.39 5.59 8.97
CA HIS A 156 -1.56 5.38 9.80
C HIS A 156 -1.23 5.76 11.24
N PRO A 157 -2.16 6.40 11.94
CA PRO A 157 -1.91 6.72 13.35
C PRO A 157 -1.61 5.47 14.17
N TYR A 158 -0.72 5.63 15.12
CA TYR A 158 -0.29 4.57 16.01
C TYR A 158 0.01 5.18 17.38
N VAL A 159 -0.43 4.52 18.43
CA VAL A 159 -0.15 4.96 19.79
C VAL A 159 0.90 4.04 20.37
N SER A 160 2.07 4.60 20.64
CA SER A 160 3.21 3.86 21.19
C SER A 160 2.81 3.22 22.52
N GLY A 161 3.22 1.95 22.70
CA GLY A 161 2.90 1.22 23.90
C GLY A 161 1.52 0.60 23.93
N THR A 162 0.76 0.72 22.83
CA THR A 162 -0.56 0.08 22.75
C THR A 162 -0.39 -1.41 22.53
N PHE A 163 -1.09 -2.19 23.34
CA PHE A 163 -1.08 -3.65 23.21
C PHE A 163 -2.38 -4.19 23.79
N LEU A 164 -2.67 -5.40 23.48
CA LEU A 164 -3.84 -6.09 24.01
C LEU A 164 -3.51 -6.87 25.26
#